data_3ad03d1018242479c3f64c1d7c26fc1e
#
_entry.id   3ad03d1018242479c3f64c1d7c26fc1e
#
_cell.length_a   1.000
_cell.length_b   1.000
_cell.length_c   1.000
_cell.angle_alpha   90.00
_cell.angle_beta   90.00
_cell.angle_gamma   90.00
#
_symmetry.space_group_name_H-M   'P 1'
#
loop_
_entity.id
_entity.type
_entity.pdbx_description
1 polymer ?
#
loop_
_entity_poly.entity_id
_entity_poly.type
_entity_poly.pdbx_seq_one_letter_code
_entity_poly.pdbx_strand_id
1 'polypeptide(L)'
;MPRNDGRTNDQLREIKFTRGWLDHAEGSVLVEFGKTRVLCVASFSPGVPRWLKDSGKGWVTSEYSMLPRATHTRSDRESVKGKLGGRTQEISRLVGRSLRAIVDTKELGENTIVIDCDVLQADGGTRTAAITGAYVALADAIAWAKKEGHINASSKPLADSVAAVSVGIIDGVPMLDLCYEEDVRADTDMNVVCSGDGRFIEVQGTAEGVPFDRALLNQLLDLAVAGCKDLAGMQSSSLSK
;
A
#
# COMPACT_ATOMS: atom_id res chain seq x y z
N MET A 1 4.98 19.52 20.00
CA MET A 1 3.58 19.79 20.42
C MET A 1 2.80 18.47 20.44
N PRO A 2 1.77 18.31 21.27
CA PRO A 2 0.94 17.11 21.16
C PRO A 2 0.24 17.10 19.79
N ARG A 3 0.13 15.92 19.17
CA ARG A 3 -0.60 15.72 17.93
C ARG A 3 -2.10 15.98 18.15
N ASN A 4 -2.81 16.47 17.13
CA ASN A 4 -4.22 16.89 17.26
C ASN A 4 -5.16 15.75 17.68
N ASP A 5 -4.77 14.50 17.42
CA ASP A 5 -5.52 13.29 17.77
C ASP A 5 -5.01 12.61 19.07
N GLY A 6 -4.04 13.22 19.75
CA GLY A 6 -3.49 12.75 21.02
C GLY A 6 -2.47 11.62 20.93
N ARG A 7 -2.08 11.18 19.71
CA ARG A 7 -1.03 10.17 19.53
C ARG A 7 0.35 10.70 19.94
N THR A 8 1.24 9.78 20.30
CA THR A 8 2.68 10.05 20.36
C THR A 8 3.28 10.13 18.95
N ASN A 9 4.50 10.67 18.83
CA ASN A 9 5.12 10.89 17.52
C ASN A 9 5.48 9.59 16.78
N ASP A 10 5.62 8.50 17.49
CA ASP A 10 5.96 7.15 17.03
C ASP A 10 4.74 6.22 16.93
N GLN A 11 3.52 6.74 17.08
CA GLN A 11 2.30 5.94 17.11
C GLN A 11 1.54 6.01 15.78
N LEU A 12 1.15 4.84 15.25
CA LEU A 12 0.21 4.72 14.13
C LEU A 12 -1.20 5.20 14.52
N ARG A 13 -1.97 5.66 13.54
CA ARG A 13 -3.43 5.80 13.67
C ARG A 13 -4.06 4.44 13.98
N GLU A 14 -5.34 4.42 14.33
CA GLU A 14 -6.09 3.16 14.39
C GLU A 14 -6.11 2.51 13.01
N ILE A 15 -5.63 1.27 12.94
CA ILE A 15 -5.54 0.49 11.70
C ILE A 15 -6.58 -0.62 11.71
N LYS A 16 -7.34 -0.73 10.61
CA LYS A 16 -8.34 -1.77 10.47
C LYS A 16 -8.30 -2.39 9.07
N PHE A 17 -8.41 -3.72 9.03
CA PHE A 17 -8.57 -4.50 7.81
C PHE A 17 -9.91 -5.23 7.86
N THR A 18 -10.83 -4.92 6.93
CA THR A 18 -12.10 -5.63 6.75
C THR A 18 -12.01 -6.44 5.46
N ARG A 19 -11.66 -7.72 5.59
CA ARG A 19 -11.49 -8.67 4.47
C ARG A 19 -12.84 -9.14 3.94
N GLY A 20 -12.85 -9.66 2.70
CA GLY A 20 -14.08 -10.15 2.07
C GLY A 20 -15.10 -9.03 1.88
N TRP A 21 -14.64 -7.82 1.55
CA TRP A 21 -15.53 -6.67 1.38
C TRP A 21 -16.44 -6.79 0.15
N LEU A 22 -15.95 -7.43 -0.92
CA LEU A 22 -16.71 -7.70 -2.14
C LEU A 22 -16.87 -9.21 -2.35
N ASP A 23 -18.08 -9.64 -2.69
CA ASP A 23 -18.44 -11.05 -2.84
C ASP A 23 -17.88 -11.70 -4.11
N HIS A 24 -17.60 -10.92 -5.16
CA HIS A 24 -17.18 -11.43 -6.47
C HIS A 24 -15.68 -11.46 -6.69
N ALA A 25 -14.91 -10.77 -5.87
CA ALA A 25 -13.46 -10.67 -6.01
C ALA A 25 -12.74 -11.84 -5.35
N GLU A 26 -11.65 -12.32 -5.96
CA GLU A 26 -10.81 -13.38 -5.40
C GLU A 26 -10.10 -12.96 -4.11
N GLY A 27 -9.88 -11.65 -3.94
CA GLY A 27 -9.45 -11.04 -2.69
C GLY A 27 -9.92 -9.61 -2.59
N SER A 28 -10.43 -9.20 -1.43
CA SER A 28 -10.84 -7.82 -1.22
C SER A 28 -10.72 -7.41 0.24
N VAL A 29 -10.28 -6.17 0.47
CA VAL A 29 -10.15 -5.60 1.81
C VAL A 29 -10.45 -4.10 1.78
N LEU A 30 -11.26 -3.65 2.72
CA LEU A 30 -11.30 -2.25 3.10
C LEU A 30 -10.23 -2.04 4.17
N VAL A 31 -9.19 -1.27 3.84
CA VAL A 31 -8.15 -0.86 4.78
C VAL A 31 -8.42 0.56 5.27
N GLU A 32 -8.31 0.76 6.58
CA GLU A 32 -8.51 2.04 7.23
C GLU A 32 -7.27 2.42 8.05
N PHE A 33 -6.76 3.62 7.80
CA PHE A 33 -5.70 4.28 8.60
C PHE A 33 -6.34 5.52 9.22
N GLY A 34 -6.91 5.38 10.41
CA GLY A 34 -7.76 6.42 10.99
C GLY A 34 -8.93 6.76 10.06
N LYS A 35 -8.95 7.98 9.52
CA LYS A 35 -9.99 8.42 8.59
C LYS A 35 -9.67 8.13 7.12
N THR A 36 -8.46 7.74 6.77
CA THR A 36 -8.14 7.29 5.41
C THR A 36 -8.72 5.91 5.17
N ARG A 37 -9.47 5.74 4.08
CA ARG A 37 -10.14 4.50 3.69
C ARG A 37 -9.82 4.16 2.25
N VAL A 38 -9.26 2.99 2.02
CA VAL A 38 -8.94 2.49 0.69
C VAL A 38 -9.53 1.09 0.51
N LEU A 39 -10.30 0.92 -0.55
CA LEU A 39 -10.75 -0.39 -0.98
C LEU A 39 -9.69 -0.98 -1.91
N CYS A 40 -9.10 -2.11 -1.52
CA CYS A 40 -8.15 -2.86 -2.33
C CYS A 40 -8.80 -4.17 -2.78
N VAL A 41 -8.83 -4.39 -4.09
CA VAL A 41 -9.49 -5.54 -4.72
C VAL A 41 -8.50 -6.26 -5.61
N ALA A 42 -8.39 -7.58 -5.45
CA ALA A 42 -7.52 -8.43 -6.25
C ALA A 42 -8.38 -9.26 -7.21
N SER A 43 -8.09 -9.15 -8.51
CA SER A 43 -8.70 -9.96 -9.57
C SER A 43 -7.67 -10.93 -10.11
N PHE A 44 -7.97 -12.23 -10.07
CA PHE A 44 -7.14 -13.29 -10.61
C PHE A 44 -7.57 -13.67 -12.03
N SER A 45 -6.60 -13.84 -12.92
CA SER A 45 -6.83 -14.32 -14.28
C SER A 45 -5.77 -15.33 -14.69
N PRO A 46 -6.15 -16.50 -15.24
CA PRO A 46 -5.20 -17.39 -15.89
C PRO A 46 -4.54 -16.71 -17.10
N GLY A 47 -3.25 -16.97 -17.29
CA GLY A 47 -2.45 -16.38 -18.37
C GLY A 47 -1.76 -15.11 -17.98
N VAL A 48 -0.85 -14.67 -18.85
CA VAL A 48 0.01 -13.50 -18.66
C VAL A 48 0.05 -12.62 -19.91
N PRO A 49 0.46 -11.36 -19.82
CA PRO A 49 0.66 -10.51 -20.98
C PRO A 49 1.59 -11.15 -22.02
N ARG A 50 1.40 -10.81 -23.33
CA ARG A 50 2.13 -11.42 -24.45
C ARG A 50 3.65 -11.44 -24.28
N TRP A 51 4.21 -10.37 -23.69
CA TRP A 51 5.65 -10.24 -23.47
C TRP A 51 6.20 -11.17 -22.38
N LEU A 52 5.34 -11.79 -21.58
CA LEU A 52 5.71 -12.72 -20.50
C LEU A 52 5.31 -14.18 -20.81
N LYS A 53 4.59 -14.38 -21.90
CA LYS A 53 4.11 -15.72 -22.32
C LYS A 53 5.27 -16.68 -22.54
N ASP A 54 5.07 -17.93 -22.15
CA ASP A 54 6.06 -19.03 -22.24
C ASP A 54 7.34 -18.80 -21.39
N SER A 55 7.29 -17.86 -20.42
CA SER A 55 8.40 -17.61 -19.48
C SER A 55 8.31 -18.43 -18.20
N GLY A 56 7.17 -19.07 -17.94
CA GLY A 56 6.86 -19.76 -16.69
C GLY A 56 6.69 -18.82 -15.50
N LYS A 57 6.51 -17.51 -15.74
CA LYS A 57 6.38 -16.48 -14.69
C LYS A 57 5.01 -15.83 -14.73
N GLY A 58 4.45 -15.57 -13.55
CA GLY A 58 3.26 -14.78 -13.38
C GLY A 58 3.51 -13.28 -13.34
N TRP A 59 2.42 -12.53 -13.30
CA TRP A 59 2.44 -11.07 -13.27
C TRP A 59 1.51 -10.52 -12.18
N VAL A 60 2.01 -9.52 -11.45
CA VAL A 60 1.19 -8.72 -10.51
C VAL A 60 1.30 -7.25 -10.92
N THR A 61 0.17 -6.61 -11.07
CA THR A 61 0.09 -5.19 -11.41
C THR A 61 -0.99 -4.51 -10.58
N SER A 62 -1.03 -3.19 -10.58
CA SER A 62 -2.07 -2.47 -9.86
C SER A 62 -2.50 -1.20 -10.57
N GLU A 63 -3.74 -0.82 -10.28
CA GLU A 63 -4.34 0.46 -10.59
C GLU A 63 -4.66 1.20 -9.29
N TYR A 64 -4.70 2.52 -9.35
CA TYR A 64 -5.01 3.38 -8.21
C TYR A 64 -5.93 4.50 -8.67
N SER A 65 -6.95 4.79 -7.88
CA SER A 65 -7.87 5.87 -8.16
C SER A 65 -8.37 6.51 -6.86
N MET A 66 -8.89 7.72 -6.97
CA MET A 66 -9.58 8.39 -5.88
C MET A 66 -11.01 8.70 -6.30
N LEU A 67 -11.98 8.42 -5.44
CA LEU A 67 -13.35 8.85 -5.67
C LEU A 67 -13.43 10.38 -5.70
N PRO A 68 -14.32 10.98 -6.48
CA PRO A 68 -14.46 12.44 -6.58
C PRO A 68 -14.63 13.16 -5.24
N ARG A 69 -15.25 12.52 -4.26
CA ARG A 69 -15.46 13.04 -2.90
C ARG A 69 -14.62 12.34 -1.84
N ALA A 70 -13.53 11.71 -2.24
CA ALA A 70 -12.53 11.20 -1.29
C ALA A 70 -11.86 12.32 -0.48
N THR A 71 -11.85 13.54 -1.01
CA THR A 71 -11.27 14.76 -0.39
C THR A 71 -12.36 15.76 0.05
N HIS A 72 -11.98 16.80 0.77
CA HIS A 72 -12.88 17.84 1.30
C HIS A 72 -13.68 18.54 0.19
N THR A 73 -13.08 18.74 -0.98
CA THR A 73 -13.73 19.26 -2.17
C THR A 73 -13.89 18.19 -3.23
N ARG A 74 -14.90 18.31 -4.11
CA ARG A 74 -15.09 17.38 -5.21
C ARG A 74 -14.01 17.60 -6.27
N SER A 75 -13.29 16.52 -6.61
CA SER A 75 -12.41 16.46 -7.78
C SER A 75 -13.14 15.82 -8.98
N ASP A 76 -12.67 16.10 -10.20
CA ASP A 76 -13.21 15.47 -11.40
C ASP A 76 -12.73 14.00 -11.50
N ARG A 77 -13.54 13.16 -12.16
CA ARG A 77 -13.09 11.80 -12.51
C ARG A 77 -12.08 11.89 -13.66
N GLU A 78 -10.90 11.30 -13.47
CA GLU A 78 -9.86 11.26 -14.51
C GLU A 78 -10.31 10.52 -15.76
N SER A 79 -11.12 9.46 -15.61
CA SER A 79 -11.68 8.70 -16.73
C SER A 79 -12.55 9.57 -17.66
N VAL A 80 -13.24 10.60 -17.15
CA VAL A 80 -14.01 11.55 -17.95
C VAL A 80 -13.12 12.49 -18.74
N LYS A 81 -11.90 12.79 -18.24
CA LYS A 81 -10.90 13.62 -18.93
C LYS A 81 -10.11 12.85 -19.99
N GLY A 82 -10.31 11.54 -20.10
CA GLY A 82 -9.68 10.68 -21.11
C GLY A 82 -8.21 10.36 -20.88
N LYS A 83 -7.62 10.79 -19.74
CA LYS A 83 -6.25 10.44 -19.35
C LYS A 83 -6.08 10.43 -17.85
N LEU A 84 -5.25 9.51 -17.37
CA LEU A 84 -4.82 9.46 -15.97
C LEU A 84 -3.84 10.59 -15.64
N GLY A 85 -3.96 11.15 -14.46
CA GLY A 85 -2.99 12.11 -13.93
C GLY A 85 -1.64 11.47 -13.61
N GLY A 86 -0.57 12.28 -13.58
CA GLY A 86 0.77 11.79 -13.25
C GLY A 86 0.86 11.14 -11.87
N ARG A 87 0.18 11.71 -10.87
CA ARG A 87 0.10 11.16 -9.51
C ARG A 87 -0.55 9.77 -9.50
N THR A 88 -1.67 9.60 -10.20
CA THR A 88 -2.38 8.31 -10.31
C THR A 88 -1.50 7.24 -10.94
N GLN A 89 -0.81 7.58 -12.04
CA GLN A 89 0.11 6.65 -12.70
C GLN A 89 1.33 6.31 -11.82
N GLU A 90 1.89 7.29 -11.13
CA GLU A 90 3.02 7.10 -10.22
C GLU A 90 2.64 6.14 -9.09
N ILE A 91 1.49 6.37 -8.41
CA ILE A 91 1.05 5.52 -7.30
C ILE A 91 0.68 4.11 -7.77
N SER A 92 0.00 3.96 -8.91
CA SER A 92 -0.27 2.64 -9.51
C SER A 92 1.01 1.84 -9.70
N ARG A 93 2.04 2.47 -10.27
CA ARG A 93 3.35 1.83 -10.48
C ARG A 93 4.06 1.50 -9.17
N LEU A 94 3.96 2.37 -8.16
CA LEU A 94 4.53 2.17 -6.84
C LEU A 94 3.91 0.96 -6.15
N VAL A 95 2.56 0.86 -6.09
CA VAL A 95 1.86 -0.29 -5.50
C VAL A 95 2.27 -1.58 -6.23
N GLY A 96 2.22 -1.60 -7.56
CA GLY A 96 2.59 -2.77 -8.35
C GLY A 96 4.05 -3.22 -8.13
N ARG A 97 5.01 -2.28 -8.04
CA ARG A 97 6.43 -2.60 -7.76
C ARG A 97 6.59 -3.16 -6.35
N SER A 98 5.92 -2.55 -5.37
CA SER A 98 5.99 -2.99 -3.98
C SER A 98 5.51 -4.43 -3.81
N LEU A 99 4.40 -4.79 -4.45
CA LEU A 99 3.88 -6.15 -4.43
C LEU A 99 4.80 -7.14 -5.15
N ARG A 100 5.33 -6.77 -6.32
CA ARG A 100 6.26 -7.65 -7.06
C ARG A 100 7.57 -7.92 -6.32
N ALA A 101 8.00 -7.02 -5.43
CA ALA A 101 9.21 -7.21 -4.65
C ALA A 101 9.11 -8.39 -3.66
N ILE A 102 7.88 -8.78 -3.29
CA ILE A 102 7.62 -9.87 -2.32
C ILE A 102 6.93 -11.08 -2.95
N VAL A 103 6.75 -11.09 -4.27
CA VAL A 103 6.13 -12.19 -5.01
C VAL A 103 7.18 -12.98 -5.77
N ASP A 104 7.23 -14.30 -5.52
CA ASP A 104 7.92 -15.22 -6.43
C ASP A 104 7.01 -15.48 -7.65
N THR A 105 7.35 -14.83 -8.75
CA THR A 105 6.57 -14.92 -10.00
C THR A 105 6.61 -16.31 -10.64
N LYS A 106 7.62 -17.13 -10.36
CA LYS A 106 7.68 -18.52 -10.84
C LYS A 106 6.69 -19.40 -10.05
N GLU A 107 6.63 -19.22 -8.75
CA GLU A 107 5.67 -19.90 -7.89
C GLU A 107 4.22 -19.49 -8.17
N LEU A 108 3.99 -18.26 -8.69
CA LEU A 108 2.70 -17.80 -9.18
C LEU A 108 2.31 -18.52 -10.49
N GLY A 109 3.28 -18.99 -11.28
CA GLY A 109 3.07 -19.55 -12.60
C GLY A 109 2.52 -18.51 -13.59
N GLU A 110 2.18 -18.92 -14.81
CA GLU A 110 1.65 -17.99 -15.82
C GLU A 110 0.21 -17.54 -15.51
N ASN A 111 0.04 -16.86 -14.41
CA ASN A 111 -1.20 -16.22 -13.96
C ASN A 111 -0.98 -14.73 -13.74
N THR A 112 -2.04 -13.95 -13.87
CA THR A 112 -2.03 -12.50 -13.62
C THR A 112 -2.93 -12.16 -12.45
N ILE A 113 -2.45 -11.31 -11.55
CA ILE A 113 -3.28 -10.68 -10.52
C ILE A 113 -3.22 -9.17 -10.72
N VAL A 114 -4.37 -8.55 -10.90
CA VAL A 114 -4.55 -7.09 -10.96
C VAL A 114 -5.11 -6.64 -9.62
N ILE A 115 -4.50 -5.62 -9.03
CA ILE A 115 -4.97 -5.02 -7.79
C ILE A 115 -5.51 -3.63 -8.08
N ASP A 116 -6.80 -3.43 -7.83
CA ASP A 116 -7.45 -2.14 -7.88
C ASP A 116 -7.47 -1.51 -6.49
N CYS A 117 -6.96 -0.29 -6.36
CA CYS A 117 -6.93 0.47 -5.12
C CYS A 117 -7.76 1.75 -5.27
N ASP A 118 -8.97 1.75 -4.73
CA ASP A 118 -9.89 2.88 -4.77
C ASP A 118 -9.92 3.61 -3.43
N VAL A 119 -9.47 4.86 -3.41
CA VAL A 119 -9.55 5.71 -2.21
C VAL A 119 -10.97 6.22 -2.05
N LEU A 120 -11.64 5.74 -1.02
CA LEU A 120 -12.99 6.15 -0.65
C LEU A 120 -12.99 7.45 0.16
N GLN A 121 -12.00 7.61 1.04
CA GLN A 121 -11.77 8.81 1.85
C GLN A 121 -10.27 9.00 2.10
N ALA A 122 -9.80 10.22 1.90
CA ALA A 122 -8.40 10.60 2.09
C ALA A 122 -8.24 11.50 3.32
N ASP A 123 -7.31 11.10 4.20
CA ASP A 123 -6.86 11.88 5.35
C ASP A 123 -5.37 11.63 5.61
N GLY A 124 -4.52 11.87 4.59
CA GLY A 124 -3.08 11.55 4.60
C GLY A 124 -2.78 10.06 4.39
N GLY A 125 -1.63 9.73 3.83
CA GLY A 125 -1.12 8.36 3.68
C GLY A 125 -1.94 7.44 2.76
N THR A 126 -2.63 7.96 1.72
CA THR A 126 -3.47 7.12 0.84
C THR A 126 -2.67 6.08 0.07
N ARG A 127 -1.45 6.42 -0.40
CA ARG A 127 -0.57 5.49 -1.13
C ARG A 127 -0.02 4.38 -0.23
N THR A 128 0.31 4.70 1.02
CA THR A 128 0.84 3.74 1.99
C THR A 128 -0.26 2.80 2.48
N ALA A 129 -1.46 3.30 2.72
CA ALA A 129 -2.64 2.49 3.01
C ALA A 129 -2.99 1.57 1.83
N ALA A 130 -2.91 2.07 0.57
CA ALA A 130 -3.14 1.27 -0.62
C ALA A 130 -2.14 0.10 -0.73
N ILE A 131 -0.83 0.33 -0.55
CA ILE A 131 0.19 -0.74 -0.58
C ILE A 131 -0.09 -1.77 0.51
N THR A 132 -0.34 -1.31 1.74
CA THR A 132 -0.55 -2.16 2.91
C THR A 132 -1.82 -2.99 2.79
N GLY A 133 -2.92 -2.41 2.27
CA GLY A 133 -4.17 -3.13 2.00
C GLY A 133 -4.05 -4.07 0.79
N ALA A 134 -3.38 -3.62 -0.27
CA ALA A 134 -3.17 -4.42 -1.49
C ALA A 134 -2.47 -5.77 -1.21
N TYR A 135 -1.53 -5.80 -0.27
CA TYR A 135 -0.91 -7.06 0.17
C TYR A 135 -1.94 -8.04 0.75
N VAL A 136 -2.85 -7.57 1.58
CA VAL A 136 -3.89 -8.44 2.18
C VAL A 136 -4.84 -8.98 1.10
N ALA A 137 -5.28 -8.13 0.18
CA ALA A 137 -6.11 -8.56 -0.96
C ALA A 137 -5.38 -9.57 -1.86
N LEU A 138 -4.09 -9.35 -2.15
CA LEU A 138 -3.23 -10.26 -2.91
C LEU A 138 -3.11 -11.63 -2.21
N ALA A 139 -2.90 -11.63 -0.89
CA ALA A 139 -2.78 -12.87 -0.12
C ALA A 139 -4.07 -13.69 -0.18
N ASP A 140 -5.23 -13.03 -0.07
CA ASP A 140 -6.53 -13.68 -0.19
C ASP A 140 -6.76 -14.27 -1.59
N ALA A 141 -6.42 -13.52 -2.65
CA ALA A 141 -6.55 -13.99 -4.03
C ALA A 141 -5.64 -15.18 -4.32
N ILE A 142 -4.42 -15.20 -3.79
CA ILE A 142 -3.51 -16.35 -3.91
C ILE A 142 -4.06 -17.56 -3.15
N ALA A 143 -4.61 -17.36 -1.95
CA ALA A 143 -5.23 -18.44 -1.18
C ALA A 143 -6.45 -19.02 -1.92
N TRP A 144 -7.29 -18.16 -2.50
CA TRP A 144 -8.39 -18.56 -3.37
C TRP A 144 -7.89 -19.36 -4.57
N ALA A 145 -6.89 -18.85 -5.31
CA ALA A 145 -6.36 -19.50 -6.50
C ALA A 145 -5.76 -20.90 -6.22
N LYS A 146 -5.17 -21.07 -5.05
CA LYS A 146 -4.72 -22.40 -4.58
C LYS A 146 -5.89 -23.34 -4.28
N LYS A 147 -6.94 -22.83 -3.63
CA LYS A 147 -8.13 -23.61 -3.30
C LYS A 147 -8.88 -24.07 -4.56
N GLU A 148 -8.96 -23.23 -5.57
CA GLU A 148 -9.61 -23.53 -6.86
C GLU A 148 -8.70 -24.31 -7.83
N GLY A 149 -7.45 -24.60 -7.46
CA GLY A 149 -6.51 -25.39 -8.25
C GLY A 149 -5.83 -24.64 -9.41
N HIS A 150 -5.93 -23.32 -9.45
CA HIS A 150 -5.24 -22.49 -10.45
C HIS A 150 -3.74 -22.37 -10.16
N ILE A 151 -3.35 -22.47 -8.90
CA ILE A 151 -1.95 -22.51 -8.43
C ILE A 151 -1.79 -23.81 -7.61
N ASN A 152 -0.64 -24.45 -7.75
CA ASN A 152 -0.36 -25.65 -6.96
C ASN A 152 -0.45 -25.33 -5.46
N ALA A 153 -1.13 -26.19 -4.70
CA ALA A 153 -1.32 -26.02 -3.26
C ALA A 153 0.00 -25.90 -2.47
N SER A 154 1.07 -26.54 -2.95
CA SER A 154 2.40 -26.48 -2.33
C SER A 154 3.22 -25.26 -2.71
N SER A 155 2.85 -24.53 -3.76
CA SER A 155 3.53 -23.31 -4.22
C SER A 155 3.51 -22.21 -3.15
N LYS A 156 4.54 -21.39 -3.13
CA LYS A 156 4.69 -20.28 -2.18
C LYS A 156 4.90 -18.94 -2.91
N PRO A 157 3.88 -18.43 -3.62
CA PRO A 157 4.02 -17.20 -4.40
C PRO A 157 4.36 -15.97 -3.56
N LEU A 158 3.97 -15.94 -2.27
CA LEU A 158 4.37 -14.86 -1.35
C LEU A 158 5.65 -15.28 -0.63
N ALA A 159 6.75 -14.62 -1.00
CA ALA A 159 8.06 -14.85 -0.35
C ALA A 159 8.18 -14.10 0.98
N ASP A 160 7.45 -12.99 1.12
CA ASP A 160 7.44 -12.15 2.32
C ASP A 160 6.12 -11.34 2.37
N SER A 161 5.98 -10.47 3.37
CA SER A 161 4.95 -9.43 3.43
C SER A 161 5.49 -8.09 2.97
N VAL A 162 4.59 -7.12 2.73
CA VAL A 162 4.95 -5.74 2.44
C VAL A 162 3.99 -4.79 3.15
N ALA A 163 4.55 -3.78 3.79
CA ALA A 163 3.80 -2.69 4.39
C ALA A 163 4.44 -1.34 4.04
N ALA A 164 3.65 -0.29 4.11
CA ALA A 164 4.12 1.06 3.83
C ALA A 164 3.52 2.05 4.83
N VAL A 165 4.29 3.06 5.17
CA VAL A 165 3.89 4.12 6.09
C VAL A 165 4.43 5.47 5.63
N SER A 166 3.72 6.55 5.95
CA SER A 166 4.24 7.91 5.83
C SER A 166 4.98 8.31 7.11
N VAL A 167 6.05 9.06 6.95
CA VAL A 167 6.77 9.74 8.03
C VAL A 167 7.09 11.15 7.58
N GLY A 168 7.25 12.07 8.51
CA GLY A 168 7.62 13.45 8.14
C GLY A 168 8.19 14.22 9.30
N ILE A 169 8.67 15.43 8.99
CA ILE A 169 9.18 16.39 9.97
C ILE A 169 8.17 17.53 10.07
N ILE A 170 7.66 17.76 11.27
CA ILE A 170 6.71 18.83 11.56
C ILE A 170 7.28 19.65 12.73
N ASP A 171 7.50 20.93 12.51
CA ASP A 171 8.11 21.84 13.50
C ASP A 171 9.43 21.27 14.06
N GLY A 172 10.27 20.67 13.20
CA GLY A 172 11.55 20.06 13.55
C GLY A 172 11.45 18.69 14.23
N VAL A 173 10.26 18.09 14.37
CA VAL A 173 10.04 16.82 15.06
C VAL A 173 9.64 15.72 14.08
N PRO A 174 10.39 14.59 14.03
CA PRO A 174 9.99 13.42 13.25
C PRO A 174 8.70 12.77 13.78
N MET A 175 7.78 12.45 12.88
CA MET A 175 6.48 11.85 13.20
C MET A 175 6.15 10.70 12.26
N LEU A 176 5.52 9.66 12.82
CA LEU A 176 5.04 8.48 12.12
C LEU A 176 3.58 8.65 11.71
N ASP A 177 3.23 8.16 10.51
CA ASP A 177 1.84 8.04 10.01
C ASP A 177 1.07 9.35 10.06
N LEU A 178 1.44 10.26 9.13
CA LEU A 178 0.87 11.61 9.07
C LEU A 178 -0.60 11.58 8.62
N CYS A 179 -1.48 12.27 9.36
CA CYS A 179 -2.80 12.63 8.86
C CYS A 179 -2.70 13.85 7.91
N TYR A 180 -3.80 14.21 7.24
CA TYR A 180 -3.81 15.29 6.25
C TYR A 180 -3.36 16.66 6.82
N GLU A 181 -3.80 17.00 8.03
CA GLU A 181 -3.42 18.26 8.68
C GLU A 181 -1.92 18.34 9.01
N GLU A 182 -1.31 17.20 9.30
CA GLU A 182 0.12 17.05 9.56
C GLU A 182 0.90 17.08 8.25
N ASP A 183 0.46 16.34 7.24
CA ASP A 183 1.07 16.22 5.91
C ASP A 183 1.19 17.60 5.22
N VAL A 184 0.13 18.41 5.27
CA VAL A 184 0.12 19.77 4.70
C VAL A 184 1.10 20.73 5.39
N ARG A 185 1.44 20.49 6.66
CA ARG A 185 2.34 21.32 7.45
C ARG A 185 3.76 20.77 7.52
N ALA A 186 3.99 19.59 6.97
CA ALA A 186 5.28 18.93 7.08
C ALA A 186 6.36 19.71 6.32
N ASP A 187 7.49 19.99 6.97
CA ASP A 187 8.71 20.51 6.34
C ASP A 187 9.34 19.46 5.42
N THR A 188 9.11 18.19 5.73
CA THR A 188 9.53 17.02 4.95
C THR A 188 8.45 15.98 5.05
N ASP A 189 8.00 15.44 3.92
CA ASP A 189 7.18 14.23 3.85
C ASP A 189 7.98 13.09 3.20
N MET A 190 7.78 11.89 3.71
CA MET A 190 8.44 10.69 3.19
C MET A 190 7.49 9.51 3.26
N ASN A 191 7.49 8.71 2.21
CA ASN A 191 6.78 7.44 2.15
C ASN A 191 7.80 6.31 2.08
N VAL A 192 7.69 5.35 2.98
CA VAL A 192 8.63 4.23 3.09
C VAL A 192 7.88 2.93 2.93
N VAL A 193 8.40 2.05 2.10
CA VAL A 193 7.88 0.69 1.87
C VAL A 193 8.91 -0.31 2.34
N CYS A 194 8.51 -1.19 3.25
CA CYS A 194 9.37 -2.25 3.79
C CYS A 194 8.79 -3.64 3.51
N SER A 195 9.68 -4.61 3.33
CA SER A 195 9.37 -6.03 3.42
C SER A 195 9.17 -6.45 4.88
N GLY A 196 8.57 -7.61 5.11
CA GLY A 196 8.29 -8.13 6.46
C GLY A 196 9.55 -8.36 7.31
N ASP A 197 10.69 -8.60 6.66
CA ASP A 197 12.00 -8.70 7.32
C ASP A 197 12.68 -7.34 7.56
N GLY A 198 12.00 -6.22 7.26
CA GLY A 198 12.44 -4.86 7.54
C GLY A 198 13.38 -4.24 6.50
N ARG A 199 13.57 -4.87 5.34
CA ARG A 199 14.36 -4.29 4.24
C ARG A 199 13.55 -3.26 3.47
N PHE A 200 14.19 -2.21 2.99
CA PHE A 200 13.55 -1.18 2.19
C PHE A 200 13.28 -1.67 0.77
N ILE A 201 12.04 -1.51 0.32
CA ILE A 201 11.63 -1.73 -1.08
C ILE A 201 11.64 -0.39 -1.82
N GLU A 202 11.14 0.66 -1.18
CA GLU A 202 11.17 2.01 -1.73
C GLU A 202 11.21 3.05 -0.60
N VAL A 203 11.97 4.12 -0.82
CA VAL A 203 12.03 5.31 0.04
C VAL A 203 11.84 6.53 -0.86
N GLN A 204 10.76 7.24 -0.66
CA GLN A 204 10.41 8.47 -1.38
C GLN A 204 10.30 9.59 -0.36
N GLY A 205 11.07 10.65 -0.47
CA GLY A 205 11.02 11.78 0.45
C GLY A 205 11.35 13.10 -0.24
N THR A 206 10.67 14.15 0.17
CA THR A 206 10.84 15.51 -0.35
C THR A 206 10.92 16.49 0.82
N ALA A 207 11.88 17.42 0.77
CA ALA A 207 11.87 18.59 1.63
C ALA A 207 11.03 19.69 0.95
N GLU A 208 9.93 20.09 1.57
CA GLU A 208 9.04 21.12 1.04
C GLU A 208 9.57 22.55 1.29
N GLY A 209 10.56 22.68 2.15
CA GLY A 209 11.16 23.97 2.50
C GLY A 209 12.65 23.86 2.82
N VAL A 210 12.98 23.53 4.06
CA VAL A 210 14.37 23.44 4.53
C VAL A 210 14.90 22.02 4.30
N PRO A 211 16.08 21.84 3.67
CA PRO A 211 16.69 20.53 3.53
C PRO A 211 16.94 19.89 4.91
N PHE A 212 16.68 18.59 5.03
CA PHE A 212 16.95 17.81 6.22
C PHE A 212 18.32 17.11 6.15
N ASP A 213 18.94 16.93 7.28
CA ASP A 213 20.23 16.29 7.38
C ASP A 213 20.16 14.75 7.48
N ARG A 214 21.32 14.11 7.50
CA ARG A 214 21.43 12.65 7.60
C ARG A 214 20.92 12.11 8.93
N ALA A 215 21.00 12.86 10.02
CA ALA A 215 20.52 12.41 11.32
C ALA A 215 18.99 12.34 11.35
N LEU A 216 18.32 13.36 10.82
CA LEU A 216 16.86 13.38 10.65
C LEU A 216 16.38 12.29 9.68
N LEU A 217 17.09 12.07 8.57
CA LEU A 217 16.79 10.95 7.67
C LEU A 217 16.80 9.61 8.39
N ASN A 218 17.83 9.35 9.19
CA ASN A 218 17.93 8.10 9.94
C ASN A 218 16.76 7.95 10.93
N GLN A 219 16.38 9.01 11.65
CA GLN A 219 15.23 8.99 12.55
C GLN A 219 13.92 8.69 11.83
N LEU A 220 13.69 9.29 10.65
CA LEU A 220 12.52 9.00 9.83
C LEU A 220 12.49 7.53 9.36
N LEU A 221 13.64 6.99 8.95
CA LEU A 221 13.75 5.60 8.52
C LEU A 221 13.53 4.63 9.70
N ASP A 222 14.04 4.94 10.89
CA ASP A 222 13.84 4.13 12.10
C ASP A 222 12.34 4.09 12.48
N LEU A 223 11.66 5.25 12.46
CA LEU A 223 10.20 5.31 12.67
C LEU A 223 9.44 4.51 11.63
N ALA A 224 9.82 4.62 10.35
CA ALA A 224 9.16 3.91 9.27
C ALA A 224 9.32 2.40 9.39
N VAL A 225 10.50 1.89 9.72
CA VAL A 225 10.75 0.45 9.93
C VAL A 225 9.90 -0.07 11.08
N ALA A 226 9.84 0.66 12.21
CA ALA A 226 9.00 0.29 13.34
C ALA A 226 7.52 0.25 12.95
N GLY A 227 7.02 1.30 12.29
CA GLY A 227 5.63 1.36 11.83
C GLY A 227 5.27 0.26 10.82
N CYS A 228 6.15 -0.03 9.86
CA CYS A 228 5.94 -1.12 8.90
C CYS A 228 5.93 -2.49 9.59
N LYS A 229 6.75 -2.71 10.62
CA LYS A 229 6.74 -3.95 11.41
C LYS A 229 5.41 -4.13 12.14
N ASP A 230 4.87 -3.08 12.74
CA ASP A 230 3.57 -3.12 13.42
C ASP A 230 2.45 -3.41 12.40
N LEU A 231 2.47 -2.76 11.23
CA LEU A 231 1.52 -3.02 10.14
C LEU A 231 1.59 -4.46 9.65
N ALA A 232 2.78 -5.03 9.48
CA ALA A 232 2.97 -6.43 9.09
C ALA A 232 2.37 -7.40 10.12
N GLY A 233 2.53 -7.11 11.41
CA GLY A 233 1.87 -7.86 12.49
C GLY A 233 0.34 -7.81 12.41
N MET A 234 -0.22 -6.64 12.13
CA MET A 234 -1.67 -6.47 11.98
C MET A 234 -2.20 -7.17 10.71
N GLN A 235 -1.48 -7.12 9.58
CA GLN A 235 -1.78 -7.88 8.37
C GLN A 235 -1.83 -9.39 8.65
N SER A 236 -0.78 -9.93 9.29
CA SER A 236 -0.71 -11.34 9.68
C SER A 236 -1.86 -11.75 10.60
N SER A 237 -2.19 -10.92 11.58
CA SER A 237 -3.33 -11.14 12.49
C SER A 237 -4.68 -11.13 11.75
N SER A 238 -4.82 -10.28 10.72
CA SER A 238 -6.02 -10.25 9.88
C SER A 238 -6.13 -11.51 9.00
N LEU A 239 -5.02 -11.95 8.41
CA LEU A 239 -4.97 -13.11 7.50
C LEU A 239 -5.16 -14.44 8.24
N SER A 240 -4.92 -14.49 9.55
CA SER A 240 -5.07 -15.71 10.38
C SER A 240 -6.51 -15.96 10.87
N LYS A 241 -7.42 -15.02 10.65
CA LYS A 241 -8.86 -15.12 10.96
C LYS A 241 -9.64 -15.70 9.79
#